data_1e45fd5d7b86cef7ad50a7806925003e
#
_entry.id   1e45fd5d7b86cef7ad50a7806925003e
#
_cell.length_a   1.000
_cell.length_b   1.000
_cell.length_c   1.000
_cell.angle_alpha   90.00
_cell.angle_beta   90.00
_cell.angle_gamma   90.00
#
_symmetry.space_group_name_H-M   'P 1'
#
loop_
_entity.id
_entity.type
_entity.pdbx_description
1 polymer ?
#
loop_
_entity_poly.entity_id
_entity_poly.type
_entity_poly.pdbx_seq_one_letter_code
_entity_poly.pdbx_strand_id
1 'polypeptide(L)'
;LPGQQCRTCQSPLWTFDPDGPRRYALADYIGKHHPRCFDLLIADEIQEFKARSSAQALAFALLLGKCRRGLSLTGTLSSGRSTSLFHLLWRMNPAIKAGFKISDEARWVDLYGTWETRTTDEQLHKVIAVGKESKRRVHVSVRERPGISPHIIPHLVSHTAFFQLKDL
;
A
#
# COMPACT_ATOMS: atom_id res chain seq x y z
N LEU A 1 2.89 17.65 -5.81
CA LEU A 1 2.63 18.34 -4.54
C LEU A 1 3.14 19.76 -4.68
N PRO A 2 2.30 20.78 -4.89
CA PRO A 2 2.75 22.16 -4.95
C PRO A 2 3.15 22.60 -3.54
N GLY A 3 4.35 23.16 -3.39
CA GLY A 3 4.70 23.95 -2.24
C GLY A 3 5.73 23.43 -1.26
N GLN A 4 6.48 22.38 -1.57
CA GLN A 4 7.63 22.04 -0.71
C GLN A 4 8.84 22.90 -1.04
N GLN A 5 9.22 23.76 -0.12
CA GLN A 5 10.42 24.59 -0.20
C GLN A 5 11.49 24.08 0.76
N CYS A 6 12.75 24.28 0.39
CA CYS A 6 13.87 24.02 1.28
C CYS A 6 13.75 24.88 2.54
N ARG A 7 13.85 24.28 3.71
CA ARG A 7 13.73 24.98 5.00
C ARG A 7 14.85 26.00 5.23
N THR A 8 15.99 25.82 4.57
CA THR A 8 17.18 26.66 4.77
C THR A 8 17.23 27.83 3.79
N CYS A 9 16.94 27.60 2.50
CA CYS A 9 17.11 28.64 1.46
C CYS A 9 15.79 29.02 0.77
N GLN A 10 14.66 28.45 1.20
CA GLN A 10 13.33 28.73 0.64
C GLN A 10 13.16 28.38 -0.84
N SER A 11 14.18 27.82 -1.49
CA SER A 11 14.07 27.35 -2.86
C SER A 11 13.07 26.21 -2.98
N PRO A 12 12.25 26.15 -4.04
CA PRO A 12 11.35 25.03 -4.26
C PRO A 12 12.19 23.76 -4.43
N LEU A 13 11.83 22.72 -3.69
CA LEU A 13 12.49 21.40 -3.75
C LEU A 13 12.21 20.67 -5.07
N TRP A 14 11.12 21.07 -5.74
CA TRP A 14 10.70 20.55 -7.03
C TRP A 14 10.33 21.74 -7.93
N THR A 15 11.12 21.99 -8.93
CA THR A 15 10.79 22.93 -9.99
C THR A 15 10.41 22.12 -11.23
N PHE A 16 9.22 22.42 -11.75
CA PHE A 16 8.89 22.01 -13.12
C PHE A 16 9.68 22.94 -14.05
N ASP A 17 10.54 22.35 -14.87
CA ASP A 17 11.17 23.07 -15.95
C ASP A 17 10.15 23.19 -17.10
N PRO A 18 9.59 24.39 -17.36
CA PRO A 18 8.59 24.56 -18.42
C PRO A 18 9.17 24.34 -19.81
N ASP A 19 10.47 24.51 -19.99
CA ASP A 19 11.18 24.33 -21.25
C ASP A 19 11.83 22.96 -21.40
N GLY A 20 11.82 22.17 -20.32
CA GLY A 20 12.35 20.81 -20.32
C GLY A 20 11.44 19.80 -21.06
N PRO A 21 11.98 18.64 -21.44
CA PRO A 21 11.19 17.62 -22.10
C PRO A 21 10.03 17.20 -21.21
N ARG A 22 8.81 17.23 -21.76
CA ARG A 22 7.60 16.81 -21.04
C ARG A 22 7.74 15.35 -20.59
N ARG A 23 7.84 15.14 -19.29
CA ARG A 23 7.87 13.80 -18.71
C ARG A 23 6.45 13.32 -18.46
N TYR A 24 6.06 12.26 -19.13
CA TYR A 24 4.79 11.59 -18.88
C TYR A 24 5.03 10.33 -18.07
N ALA A 25 4.14 10.06 -17.12
CA ALA A 25 4.06 8.73 -16.54
C ALA A 25 3.64 7.77 -17.67
N LEU A 26 4.47 6.77 -17.98
CA LEU A 26 4.23 5.87 -19.11
C LEU A 26 2.88 5.14 -18.98
N ALA A 27 2.50 4.77 -17.76
CA ALA A 27 1.22 4.13 -17.49
C ALA A 27 0.03 5.03 -17.86
N ASP A 28 0.11 6.33 -17.55
CA ASP A 28 -0.94 7.30 -17.91
C ASP A 28 -1.00 7.51 -19.42
N TYR A 29 0.16 7.58 -20.08
CA TYR A 29 0.23 7.70 -21.52
C TYR A 29 -0.42 6.50 -22.22
N ILE A 30 -0.03 5.27 -21.84
CA ILE A 30 -0.63 4.04 -22.36
C ILE A 30 -2.14 4.02 -22.07
N GLY A 31 -2.54 4.33 -20.86
CA GLY A 31 -3.95 4.32 -20.46
C GLY A 31 -4.83 5.29 -21.26
N LYS A 32 -4.27 6.43 -21.71
CA LYS A 32 -4.98 7.44 -22.50
C LYS A 32 -4.96 7.16 -24.00
N HIS A 33 -3.79 6.83 -24.53
CA HIS A 33 -3.57 6.81 -25.97
C HIS A 33 -3.61 5.40 -26.57
N HIS A 34 -3.39 4.37 -25.76
CA HIS A 34 -3.32 2.98 -26.19
C HIS A 34 -4.14 2.04 -25.30
N PRO A 35 -5.45 2.37 -25.05
CA PRO A 35 -6.30 1.49 -24.26
C PRO A 35 -6.44 0.15 -24.98
N ARG A 36 -6.23 -0.96 -24.25
CA ARG A 36 -6.33 -2.32 -24.77
C ARG A 36 -5.26 -2.73 -25.80
N CYS A 37 -4.10 -2.05 -25.83
CA CYS A 37 -2.98 -2.47 -26.68
C CYS A 37 -2.29 -3.74 -26.18
N PHE A 38 -2.53 -4.12 -24.91
CA PHE A 38 -2.00 -5.32 -24.29
C PHE A 38 -3.13 -6.22 -23.81
N ASP A 39 -3.07 -7.50 -24.11
CA ASP A 39 -4.01 -8.50 -23.61
C ASP A 39 -3.64 -8.98 -22.21
N LEU A 40 -2.35 -9.05 -21.91
CA LEU A 40 -1.79 -9.59 -20.67
C LEU A 40 -0.80 -8.60 -20.07
N LEU A 41 -0.97 -8.34 -18.77
CA LEU A 41 0.02 -7.68 -17.94
C LEU A 41 0.71 -8.72 -17.06
N ILE A 42 2.03 -8.83 -17.16
CA ILE A 42 2.85 -9.64 -16.26
C ILE A 42 3.59 -8.67 -15.33
N ALA A 43 3.40 -8.84 -14.03
CA ALA A 43 4.09 -8.07 -13.01
C ALA A 43 4.95 -9.01 -12.17
N ASP A 44 6.26 -8.82 -12.24
CA ASP A 44 7.21 -9.50 -11.38
C ASP A 44 7.39 -8.71 -10.07
N GLU A 45 7.76 -9.41 -9.00
CA GLU A 45 7.92 -8.85 -7.64
C GLU A 45 6.71 -8.02 -7.20
N ILE A 46 5.51 -8.60 -7.35
CA ILE A 46 4.23 -7.91 -7.11
C ILE A 46 4.12 -7.28 -5.72
N GLN A 47 4.86 -7.77 -4.72
CA GLN A 47 4.88 -7.20 -3.37
C GLN A 47 5.38 -5.75 -3.33
N GLU A 48 6.12 -5.28 -4.35
CA GLU A 48 6.54 -3.88 -4.46
C GLU A 48 5.33 -2.93 -4.69
N PHE A 49 4.22 -3.45 -5.20
CA PHE A 49 2.99 -2.70 -5.46
C PHE A 49 1.97 -2.77 -4.32
N LYS A 50 2.36 -3.25 -3.14
CA LYS A 50 1.48 -3.41 -1.96
C LYS A 50 0.99 -2.10 -1.36
N ALA A 51 1.68 -0.99 -1.63
CA ALA A 51 1.30 0.30 -1.07
C ALA A 51 -0.03 0.80 -1.64
N ARG A 52 -0.85 1.44 -0.79
CA ARG A 52 -2.16 1.95 -1.18
C ARG A 52 -2.08 3.01 -2.29
N SER A 53 -1.12 3.93 -2.19
CA SER A 53 -1.07 5.17 -3.00
C SER A 53 0.31 5.50 -3.56
N SER A 54 1.25 4.53 -3.61
CA SER A 54 2.53 4.77 -4.27
C SER A 54 2.32 4.93 -5.79
N ALA A 55 3.17 5.72 -6.43
CA ALA A 55 3.10 5.92 -7.88
C ALA A 55 3.16 4.60 -8.66
N GLN A 56 3.99 3.67 -8.21
CA GLN A 56 4.09 2.33 -8.78
C GLN A 56 2.78 1.54 -8.65
N ALA A 57 2.18 1.53 -7.46
CA ALA A 57 0.93 0.80 -7.22
C ALA A 57 -0.24 1.39 -8.03
N LEU A 58 -0.28 2.71 -8.21
CA LEU A 58 -1.28 3.38 -9.05
C LEU A 58 -1.06 3.06 -10.53
N ALA A 59 0.19 3.10 -11.00
CA ALA A 59 0.55 2.72 -12.37
C ALA A 59 0.17 1.26 -12.67
N PHE A 60 0.49 0.34 -11.75
CA PHE A 60 0.07 -1.06 -11.86
C PHE A 60 -1.45 -1.21 -11.95
N ALA A 61 -2.20 -0.58 -11.05
CA ALA A 61 -3.66 -0.64 -11.04
C ALA A 61 -4.27 -0.09 -12.34
N LEU A 62 -3.71 0.99 -12.88
CA LEU A 62 -4.15 1.59 -14.13
C LEU A 62 -3.90 0.65 -15.31
N LEU A 63 -2.71 0.10 -15.42
CA LEU A 63 -2.35 -0.82 -16.51
C LEU A 63 -3.15 -2.12 -16.42
N LEU A 64 -3.31 -2.69 -15.21
CA LEU A 64 -4.12 -3.88 -14.99
C LEU A 64 -5.57 -3.67 -15.45
N GLY A 65 -6.14 -2.49 -15.18
CA GLY A 65 -7.49 -2.12 -15.63
C GLY A 65 -7.63 -1.94 -17.15
N LYS A 66 -6.50 -1.87 -17.89
CA LYS A 66 -6.48 -1.73 -19.36
C LYS A 66 -6.17 -3.04 -20.08
N CYS A 67 -5.73 -4.06 -19.36
CA CYS A 67 -5.46 -5.40 -19.90
C CYS A 67 -6.62 -6.35 -19.63
N ARG A 68 -6.76 -7.38 -20.46
CA ARG A 68 -7.79 -8.42 -20.27
C ARG A 68 -7.44 -9.38 -19.13
N ARG A 69 -6.16 -9.61 -18.91
CA ARG A 69 -5.63 -10.55 -17.91
C ARG A 69 -4.43 -9.94 -17.21
N GLY A 70 -4.25 -10.31 -15.94
CA GLY A 70 -3.06 -9.98 -15.17
C GLY A 70 -2.44 -11.26 -14.60
N LEU A 71 -1.13 -11.36 -14.69
CA LEU A 71 -0.31 -12.39 -14.03
C LEU A 71 0.67 -11.68 -13.11
N SER A 72 0.74 -12.12 -11.88
CA SER A 72 1.66 -11.57 -10.89
C SER A 72 2.55 -12.65 -10.34
N LEU A 73 3.83 -12.37 -10.30
CA LEU A 73 4.87 -13.27 -9.84
C LEU A 73 5.48 -12.71 -8.56
N THR A 74 5.80 -13.57 -7.61
CA THR A 74 6.50 -13.18 -6.38
C THR A 74 7.08 -14.39 -5.67
N GLY A 75 8.28 -14.26 -5.14
CA GLY A 75 8.86 -15.20 -4.19
C GLY A 75 8.33 -15.03 -2.76
N THR A 76 7.73 -13.87 -2.44
CA THR A 76 7.26 -13.53 -1.09
C THR A 76 5.93 -12.79 -1.17
N LEU A 77 4.83 -13.52 -1.08
CA LEU A 77 3.49 -12.95 -1.23
C LEU A 77 3.12 -12.00 -0.08
N SER A 78 3.55 -12.29 1.14
CA SER A 78 3.17 -11.52 2.34
C SER A 78 4.39 -11.17 3.19
N SER A 79 4.38 -9.97 3.76
CA SER A 79 5.32 -9.53 4.80
C SER A 79 4.85 -9.89 6.22
N GLY A 80 3.94 -10.85 6.35
CA GLY A 80 3.42 -11.32 7.63
C GLY A 80 2.22 -10.53 8.17
N ARG A 81 1.78 -9.47 7.50
CA ARG A 81 0.57 -8.70 7.86
C ARG A 81 -0.52 -8.87 6.82
N SER A 82 -1.78 -8.90 7.25
CA SER A 82 -2.91 -9.05 6.34
C SER A 82 -3.07 -7.84 5.40
N THR A 83 -2.73 -6.64 5.86
CA THR A 83 -2.75 -5.42 5.05
C THR A 83 -1.80 -5.47 3.86
N SER A 84 -0.68 -6.19 3.98
CA SER A 84 0.26 -6.36 2.86
C SER A 84 -0.37 -7.10 1.67
N LEU A 85 -1.36 -7.95 1.93
CA LEU A 85 -2.12 -8.67 0.91
C LEU A 85 -3.34 -7.89 0.43
N PHE A 86 -3.95 -7.07 1.30
CA PHE A 86 -5.21 -6.39 1.01
C PHE A 86 -5.16 -5.61 -0.30
N HIS A 87 -4.23 -4.70 -0.44
CA HIS A 87 -4.16 -3.83 -1.61
C HIS A 87 -3.81 -4.57 -2.90
N LEU A 88 -3.04 -5.65 -2.82
CA LEU A 88 -2.73 -6.49 -3.97
C LEU A 88 -3.96 -7.27 -4.41
N LEU A 89 -4.58 -7.99 -3.48
CA LEU A 89 -5.77 -8.78 -3.75
C LEU A 89 -6.95 -7.91 -4.19
N TRP A 90 -7.12 -6.73 -3.59
CA TRP A 90 -8.16 -5.79 -4.01
C TRP A 90 -8.03 -5.35 -5.46
N ARG A 91 -6.79 -5.22 -5.97
CA ARG A 91 -6.55 -4.85 -7.38
C ARG A 91 -6.75 -6.03 -8.32
N MET A 92 -6.42 -7.23 -7.88
CA MET A 92 -6.37 -8.41 -8.74
C MET A 92 -7.59 -9.32 -8.65
N ASN A 93 -8.27 -9.36 -7.51
CA ASN A 93 -9.40 -10.24 -7.27
C ASN A 93 -10.73 -9.47 -7.32
N PRO A 94 -11.58 -9.68 -8.34
CA PRO A 94 -12.86 -9.01 -8.46
C PRO A 94 -13.81 -9.25 -7.29
N ALA A 95 -13.78 -10.43 -6.65
CA ALA A 95 -14.63 -10.75 -5.51
C ALA A 95 -14.26 -9.90 -4.29
N ILE A 96 -12.97 -9.70 -4.02
CA ILE A 96 -12.51 -8.83 -2.94
C ILE A 96 -12.87 -7.38 -3.25
N LYS A 97 -12.68 -6.95 -4.49
CA LYS A 97 -13.06 -5.59 -4.93
C LYS A 97 -14.55 -5.32 -4.80
N ALA A 98 -15.39 -6.33 -4.98
CA ALA A 98 -16.83 -6.23 -4.79
C ALA A 98 -17.25 -6.17 -3.31
N GLY A 99 -16.51 -6.87 -2.43
CA GLY A 99 -16.81 -6.96 -1.00
C GLY A 99 -16.21 -5.85 -0.14
N PHE A 100 -15.18 -5.14 -0.64
CA PHE A 100 -14.43 -4.15 0.11
C PHE A 100 -14.15 -2.90 -0.73
N LYS A 101 -14.24 -1.73 -0.10
CA LYS A 101 -13.66 -0.50 -0.65
C LYS A 101 -12.16 -0.49 -0.38
N ILE A 102 -11.38 0.21 -1.20
CA ILE A 102 -9.93 0.35 -0.97
C ILE A 102 -9.58 1.04 0.36
N SER A 103 -10.53 1.72 0.96
CA SER A 103 -10.42 2.36 2.28
C SER A 103 -10.71 1.43 3.45
N ASP A 104 -11.25 0.23 3.20
CA ASP A 104 -11.73 -0.68 4.24
C ASP A 104 -10.60 -1.54 4.85
N GLU A 105 -9.41 -0.97 4.94
CA GLU A 105 -8.21 -1.62 5.46
C GLU A 105 -8.40 -2.10 6.91
N ALA A 106 -9.01 -1.26 7.76
CA ALA A 106 -9.31 -1.63 9.14
C ALA A 106 -10.25 -2.83 9.22
N ARG A 107 -11.36 -2.81 8.44
CA ARG A 107 -12.29 -3.94 8.37
C ARG A 107 -11.62 -5.22 7.85
N TRP A 108 -10.65 -5.08 6.93
CA TRP A 108 -9.87 -6.21 6.46
C TRP A 108 -9.01 -6.80 7.58
N VAL A 109 -8.34 -5.96 8.38
CA VAL A 109 -7.54 -6.42 9.52
C VAL A 109 -8.42 -7.07 10.59
N ASP A 110 -9.64 -6.56 10.82
CA ASP A 110 -10.59 -7.18 11.74
C ASP A 110 -10.94 -8.63 11.36
N LEU A 111 -10.99 -8.93 10.05
CA LEU A 111 -11.35 -10.25 9.54
C LEU A 111 -10.14 -11.18 9.36
N TYR A 112 -9.01 -10.65 8.93
CA TYR A 112 -7.87 -11.45 8.46
C TYR A 112 -6.56 -11.16 9.16
N GLY A 113 -6.48 -10.12 9.97
CA GLY A 113 -5.28 -9.71 10.69
C GLY A 113 -5.40 -9.86 12.20
N THR A 114 -4.49 -9.22 12.89
CA THR A 114 -4.48 -9.16 14.36
C THR A 114 -4.06 -7.76 14.80
N TRP A 115 -4.83 -7.14 15.70
CA TRP A 115 -4.53 -5.86 16.28
C TRP A 115 -3.63 -5.96 17.52
N GLU A 116 -2.72 -5.03 17.66
CA GLU A 116 -1.93 -4.81 18.86
C GLU A 116 -2.21 -3.39 19.38
N THR A 117 -2.63 -3.30 20.62
CA THR A 117 -2.79 -2.01 21.31
C THR A 117 -1.55 -1.72 22.12
N ARG A 118 -0.88 -0.62 21.84
CA ARG A 118 0.24 -0.13 22.66
C ARG A 118 -0.18 1.11 23.42
N THR A 119 -0.06 1.04 24.72
CA THR A 119 -0.25 2.17 25.61
C THR A 119 1.13 2.70 26.01
N THR A 120 1.45 3.93 25.63
CA THR A 120 2.70 4.57 26.03
C THR A 120 2.37 5.68 27.02
N ASP A 121 2.89 5.53 28.23
CA ASP A 121 2.84 6.58 29.25
C ASP A 121 4.03 7.52 29.01
N GLU A 122 3.79 8.68 28.43
CA GLU A 122 4.78 9.75 28.42
C GLU A 122 4.69 10.53 29.74
N GLN A 123 5.61 10.26 30.65
CA GLN A 123 5.87 11.15 31.76
C GLN A 123 6.68 12.32 31.21
N LEU A 124 5.98 13.40 30.89
CA LEU A 124 6.63 14.66 30.53
C LEU A 124 7.20 15.27 31.80
N HIS A 125 8.46 14.96 32.12
CA HIS A 125 9.22 15.70 33.11
C HIS A 125 9.55 17.10 32.59
N LYS A 126 8.55 17.98 32.56
CA LYS A 126 8.83 19.40 32.57
C LYS A 126 9.25 19.76 33.98
N VAL A 127 10.53 20.04 34.16
CA VAL A 127 11.03 20.80 35.33
C VAL A 127 10.30 22.13 35.31
N ILE A 128 9.26 22.26 36.11
CA ILE A 128 8.58 23.53 36.34
C ILE A 128 8.85 23.87 37.79
N ALA A 129 9.63 24.91 37.96
CA ALA A 129 9.61 25.65 39.22
C ALA A 129 8.18 26.01 39.54
N VAL A 130 7.73 25.60 40.73
CA VAL A 130 6.54 26.06 41.46
C VAL A 130 5.19 25.84 40.77
N GLY A 131 4.47 24.80 41.20
CA GLY A 131 3.02 24.85 41.35
C GLY A 131 2.13 24.66 40.15
N LYS A 132 2.36 23.62 39.28
CA LYS A 132 1.36 23.17 38.30
C LYS A 132 1.29 21.66 38.20
N GLU A 133 0.06 21.13 38.24
CA GLU A 133 -0.28 19.73 38.09
C GLU A 133 0.36 19.10 36.85
N SER A 134 1.03 17.96 37.03
CA SER A 134 1.53 17.17 35.92
C SER A 134 0.36 16.50 35.21
N LYS A 135 0.01 16.95 34.02
CA LYS A 135 -0.95 16.25 33.17
C LYS A 135 -0.30 15.01 32.55
N ARG A 136 -0.68 13.85 33.07
CA ARG A 136 -0.34 12.56 32.49
C ARG A 136 -1.08 12.41 31.16
N ARG A 137 -0.34 12.34 30.04
CA ARG A 137 -0.91 12.01 28.73
C ARG A 137 -0.68 10.54 28.47
N VAL A 138 -1.75 9.76 28.43
CA VAL A 138 -1.73 8.38 27.98
C VAL A 138 -1.95 8.38 26.47
N HIS A 139 -0.97 7.94 25.72
CA HIS A 139 -1.07 7.78 24.27
C HIS A 139 -1.39 6.31 23.96
N VAL A 140 -2.59 6.05 23.47
CA VAL A 140 -3.01 4.72 23.02
C VAL A 140 -2.84 4.67 21.51
N SER A 141 -1.99 3.79 21.00
CA SER A 141 -1.83 3.54 19.59
C SER A 141 -2.26 2.10 19.27
N VAL A 142 -3.06 1.95 18.22
CA VAL A 142 -3.51 0.65 17.72
C VAL A 142 -2.84 0.42 16.37
N ARG A 143 -2.20 -0.74 16.21
CA ARG A 143 -1.56 -1.12 14.95
C ARG A 143 -1.73 -2.60 14.66
N GLU A 144 -1.63 -2.98 13.40
CA GLU A 144 -1.62 -4.39 13.03
C GLU A 144 -0.32 -5.07 13.47
N ARG A 145 -0.47 -6.21 14.14
CA ARG A 145 0.61 -7.12 14.50
C ARG A 145 0.87 -8.09 13.34
N PRO A 146 2.10 -8.61 13.18
CA PRO A 146 2.34 -9.77 12.32
C PRO A 146 1.46 -10.96 12.73
N GLY A 147 0.77 -11.52 11.74
CA GLY A 147 -0.19 -12.63 11.91
C GLY A 147 -1.31 -12.48 10.88
N ILE A 148 -1.58 -13.57 10.15
CA ILE A 148 -2.62 -13.62 9.13
C ILE A 148 -3.52 -14.80 9.45
N SER A 149 -4.83 -14.54 9.48
CA SER A 149 -5.82 -15.58 9.70
C SER A 149 -5.88 -16.56 8.53
N PRO A 150 -5.97 -17.87 8.75
CA PRO A 150 -6.17 -18.86 7.70
C PRO A 150 -7.44 -18.64 6.85
N HIS A 151 -8.41 -17.89 7.35
CA HIS A 151 -9.62 -17.52 6.59
C HIS A 151 -9.35 -16.74 5.30
N ILE A 152 -8.13 -16.25 5.09
CA ILE A 152 -7.72 -15.62 3.83
C ILE A 152 -7.48 -16.64 2.70
N ILE A 153 -7.21 -17.90 3.04
CA ILE A 153 -6.84 -18.96 2.09
C ILE A 153 -7.83 -19.13 0.93
N PRO A 154 -9.17 -19.13 1.15
CA PRO A 154 -10.12 -19.23 0.05
C PRO A 154 -9.97 -18.12 -1.02
N HIS A 155 -9.53 -16.94 -0.63
CA HIS A 155 -9.28 -15.83 -1.55
C HIS A 155 -7.99 -16.00 -2.36
N LEU A 156 -7.05 -16.82 -1.88
CA LEU A 156 -5.79 -17.10 -2.54
C LEU A 156 -5.89 -18.31 -3.47
N VAL A 157 -6.41 -19.42 -2.98
CA VAL A 157 -6.38 -20.73 -3.69
C VAL A 157 -7.04 -20.68 -5.07
N SER A 158 -8.12 -19.90 -5.21
CA SER A 158 -8.84 -19.79 -6.48
C SER A 158 -8.06 -19.04 -7.59
N HIS A 159 -7.02 -18.30 -7.22
CA HIS A 159 -6.33 -17.37 -8.13
C HIS A 159 -4.80 -17.44 -8.03
N THR A 160 -4.25 -18.35 -7.22
CA THR A 160 -2.82 -18.44 -6.97
C THR A 160 -2.33 -19.86 -7.16
N ALA A 161 -1.25 -20.03 -7.92
CA ALA A 161 -0.52 -21.29 -8.01
C ALA A 161 0.80 -21.12 -7.22
N PHE A 162 1.11 -22.12 -6.39
CA PHE A 162 2.33 -22.17 -5.61
C PHE A 162 3.27 -23.22 -6.24
N PHE A 163 4.47 -22.77 -6.58
CA PHE A 163 5.52 -23.63 -7.13
C PHE A 163 6.72 -23.63 -6.20
N GLN A 164 7.30 -24.79 -5.98
CA GLN A 164 8.57 -24.93 -5.27
C GLN A 164 9.65 -25.34 -6.27
N LEU A 165 10.92 -25.02 -5.96
CA LEU A 165 12.03 -25.36 -6.84
C LEU A 165 12.11 -26.86 -7.16
N LYS A 166 11.64 -27.72 -6.24
CA LYS A 166 11.56 -29.17 -6.44
C LYS A 166 10.45 -29.61 -7.41
N ASP A 167 9.52 -28.72 -7.78
CA ASP A 167 8.40 -28.99 -8.68
C ASP A 167 8.78 -28.69 -10.14
N LEU A 168 9.99 -28.11 -10.34
CA LEU A 168 10.60 -27.83 -11.64
C LEU A 168 11.60 -28.90 -12.03
#